data_ebada7b491d4330801e07cf8e8a5d799
#
_entry.id   ebada7b491d4330801e07cf8e8a5d799
#
_cell.length_a   1.000
_cell.length_b   1.000
_cell.length_c   1.000
_cell.angle_alpha   90.00
_cell.angle_beta   90.00
_cell.angle_gamma   90.00
#
_symmetry.space_group_name_H-M   'P 1'
#
loop_
_entity.id
_entity.type
_entity.pdbx_description
1 polymer ?
#
loop_
_entity_poly.entity_id
_entity_poly.type
_entity_poly.pdbx_seq_one_letter_code
_entity_poly.pdbx_strand_id
1 'polypeptide(L)'
;MSIDDLPKQPIPVARLRSRAPNPFDLAPDAAACAAIAADLDIRGLRKLRFAGEILADDNRDWLLEGQLGATVVQDCVVTLAPVTTRLDLPVTRRFMQEPPEAVPDEEGEAEMPEDDTIEPLGNVIDPAAVMIEALALNLPLHPRSEGAXLGDAVYAAPGVTPMQDEDARPFAGLAGLRDHLAGKDKPEEDEGEDGA
;
A
#
# COMPACT_ATOMS: atom_id res chain seq x y z
N MET A 1 18.41 14.63 0.11
CA MET A 1 17.39 15.70 -0.04
C MET A 1 16.82 15.98 1.33
N SER A 2 16.62 17.22 1.70
CA SER A 2 16.18 17.54 3.08
C SER A 2 14.66 17.60 3.13
N ILE A 3 14.07 17.18 4.25
CA ILE A 3 12.63 17.29 4.52
C ILE A 3 12.14 18.73 4.38
N ASP A 4 13.05 19.69 4.47
CA ASP A 4 12.72 21.10 4.30
C ASP A 4 12.34 21.52 2.87
N ASP A 5 12.64 20.69 1.87
CA ASP A 5 12.32 20.98 0.45
C ASP A 5 10.89 20.61 0.05
N LEU A 6 10.15 19.92 0.92
CA LEU A 6 8.76 19.55 0.64
C LEU A 6 7.83 20.77 0.74
N PRO A 7 6.75 20.81 -0.05
CA PRO A 7 5.81 21.93 0.03
C PRO A 7 5.15 22.02 1.41
N LYS A 8 5.03 23.24 1.92
CA LYS A 8 4.43 23.53 3.22
C LYS A 8 3.36 24.62 3.05
N GLN A 9 2.26 24.47 3.74
CA GLN A 9 1.23 25.53 3.80
C GLN A 9 0.68 25.64 5.23
N PRO A 10 1.51 26.00 6.21
CA PRO A 10 1.06 26.10 7.59
C PRO A 10 0.08 27.23 7.78
N ILE A 11 -1.12 26.92 8.24
CA ILE A 11 -2.18 27.86 8.55
C ILE A 11 -2.24 28.02 10.06
N PRO A 12 -1.91 29.20 10.63
CA PRO A 12 -2.02 29.39 12.07
C PRO A 12 -3.47 29.19 12.55
N VAL A 13 -3.65 28.38 13.57
CA VAL A 13 -4.98 28.09 14.13
C VAL A 13 -5.69 29.39 14.55
N ALA A 14 -4.92 30.35 15.07
CA ALA A 14 -5.46 31.65 15.46
C ALA A 14 -6.07 32.47 14.29
N ARG A 15 -5.78 32.10 13.04
CA ARG A 15 -6.34 32.77 11.85
C ARG A 15 -7.56 32.04 11.28
N LEU A 16 -7.86 30.84 11.75
CA LEU A 16 -8.99 30.07 11.26
C LEU A 16 -10.30 30.68 11.76
N ARG A 17 -11.28 30.72 10.87
CA ARG A 17 -12.62 31.21 11.18
C ARG A 17 -13.46 30.08 11.77
N SER A 18 -13.94 30.26 13.01
CA SER A 18 -14.73 29.25 13.69
C SER A 18 -16.20 29.20 13.25
N ARG A 19 -16.67 30.26 12.55
CA ARG A 19 -18.08 30.35 12.12
C ARG A 19 -18.27 30.17 10.63
N ALA A 20 -17.21 29.82 9.89
CA ALA A 20 -17.26 29.67 8.45
C ALA A 20 -16.16 28.71 8.00
N PRO A 21 -16.36 27.99 6.91
CA PRO A 21 -15.31 27.14 6.37
C PRO A 21 -14.05 27.90 6.01
N ASN A 22 -12.92 27.25 6.16
CA ASN A 22 -11.60 27.76 5.75
C ASN A 22 -11.12 26.92 4.57
N PRO A 23 -11.47 27.30 3.33
CA PRO A 23 -11.13 26.49 2.18
C PRO A 23 -9.64 26.52 1.86
N PHE A 24 -9.13 25.43 1.32
CA PHE A 24 -7.78 25.33 0.79
C PHE A 24 -7.80 24.60 -0.56
N ASP A 25 -6.84 24.91 -1.42
CA ASP A 25 -6.67 24.25 -2.72
C ASP A 25 -5.18 24.24 -3.04
N LEU A 26 -4.58 23.06 -2.93
CA LEU A 26 -3.17 22.80 -3.15
C LEU A 26 -2.99 22.09 -4.49
N ALA A 27 -2.23 22.69 -5.38
CA ALA A 27 -1.86 22.07 -6.65
C ALA A 27 -0.35 22.25 -6.86
N PRO A 28 0.48 21.41 -6.23
CA PRO A 28 1.92 21.54 -6.33
C PRO A 28 2.40 21.50 -7.78
N ASP A 29 3.39 22.30 -8.08
CA ASP A 29 3.98 22.37 -9.41
C ASP A 29 4.85 21.12 -9.70
N ALA A 30 5.44 21.06 -10.89
CA ALA A 30 6.24 19.91 -11.31
C ALA A 30 7.48 19.71 -10.43
N ALA A 31 8.08 20.79 -9.94
CA ALA A 31 9.27 20.69 -9.07
C ALA A 31 8.90 20.12 -7.71
N ALA A 32 7.81 20.61 -7.12
CA ALA A 32 7.28 20.08 -5.85
C ALA A 32 6.84 18.63 -5.99
N CYS A 33 6.16 18.26 -7.08
CA CYS A 33 5.79 16.86 -7.35
C CYS A 33 7.02 15.96 -7.46
N ALA A 34 8.10 16.45 -8.10
CA ALA A 34 9.35 15.69 -8.19
C ALA A 34 10.03 15.52 -6.82
N ALA A 35 9.97 16.55 -5.97
CA ALA A 35 10.50 16.48 -4.60
C ALA A 35 9.74 15.44 -3.76
N ILE A 36 8.40 15.48 -3.83
CA ILE A 36 7.54 14.50 -3.13
C ILE A 36 7.81 13.09 -3.65
N ALA A 37 7.92 12.91 -4.98
CA ALA A 37 8.18 11.59 -5.58
C ALA A 37 9.51 11.03 -5.09
N ALA A 38 10.53 11.87 -4.96
CA ALA A 38 11.85 11.44 -4.46
C ALA A 38 11.79 11.07 -2.97
N ASP A 39 11.01 11.81 -2.18
CA ASP A 39 10.85 11.53 -0.75
C ASP A 39 10.10 10.21 -0.51
N LEU A 40 9.08 9.92 -1.34
CA LEU A 40 8.27 8.70 -1.25
C LEU A 40 8.88 7.51 -2.01
N ASP A 41 10.07 7.69 -2.59
CA ASP A 41 10.77 6.67 -3.38
C ASP A 41 9.89 6.07 -4.50
N ILE A 42 9.14 6.93 -5.18
CA ILE A 42 8.34 6.53 -6.34
C ILE A 42 8.94 7.14 -7.62
N ARG A 43 8.72 6.45 -8.75
CA ARG A 43 9.28 6.84 -10.04
C ARG A 43 8.76 8.19 -10.53
N GLY A 44 7.52 8.55 -10.17
CA GLY A 44 6.97 9.83 -10.59
C GLY A 44 5.61 10.13 -9.99
N LEU A 45 5.30 11.44 -9.97
CA LEU A 45 4.05 11.97 -9.42
C LEU A 45 3.55 13.09 -10.32
N ARG A 46 2.29 13.03 -10.70
CA ARG A 46 1.68 14.02 -11.59
C ARG A 46 0.23 14.29 -11.17
N LYS A 47 -0.29 15.46 -11.58
CA LYS A 47 -1.69 15.84 -11.33
C LYS A 47 -2.07 15.72 -9.86
N LEU A 48 -1.12 16.07 -8.97
CA LEU A 48 -1.38 16.10 -7.54
C LEU A 48 -2.22 17.35 -7.24
N ARG A 49 -3.34 17.14 -6.56
CA ARG A 49 -4.19 18.23 -6.07
C ARG A 49 -4.88 17.77 -4.80
N PHE A 50 -4.92 18.65 -3.84
CA PHE A 50 -5.65 18.41 -2.59
C PHE A 50 -6.46 19.65 -2.28
N ALA A 51 -7.79 19.53 -2.31
CA ALA A 51 -8.69 20.66 -2.10
C ALA A 51 -9.77 20.26 -1.10
N GLY A 52 -10.11 21.20 -0.24
CA GLY A 52 -11.08 20.95 0.80
C GLY A 52 -11.28 22.14 1.70
N GLU A 53 -11.66 21.88 2.95
CA GLU A 53 -11.90 22.94 3.93
C GLU A 53 -11.55 22.47 5.35
N ILE A 54 -11.23 23.44 6.19
CA ILE A 54 -11.01 23.22 7.61
C ILE A 54 -12.21 23.85 8.34
N LEU A 55 -12.91 23.05 9.12
CA LEU A 55 -14.11 23.42 9.84
C LEU A 55 -13.83 23.41 11.34
N ALA A 56 -14.45 24.34 12.07
CA ALA A 56 -14.42 24.22 13.53
C ALA A 56 -15.29 23.03 13.94
N ASP A 57 -14.73 22.19 14.79
CA ASP A 57 -15.45 21.11 15.43
C ASP A 57 -15.73 21.50 16.88
N ASP A 58 -16.46 20.69 17.62
CA ASP A 58 -16.80 20.99 19.01
C ASP A 58 -15.53 21.15 19.88
N ASN A 59 -15.65 21.95 20.97
CA ASN A 59 -14.60 22.10 21.98
C ASN A 59 -13.24 22.62 21.51
N ARG A 60 -13.22 23.54 20.54
CA ARG A 60 -12.00 24.16 19.98
C ARG A 60 -11.18 23.23 19.09
N ASP A 61 -11.79 22.15 18.66
CA ASP A 61 -11.16 21.20 17.75
C ASP A 61 -11.42 21.63 16.30
N TRP A 62 -10.71 21.01 15.37
CA TRP A 62 -10.80 21.33 13.96
C TRP A 62 -10.87 20.06 13.12
N LEU A 63 -11.75 20.08 12.15
CA LEU A 63 -11.92 18.99 11.20
C LEU A 63 -11.45 19.45 9.82
N LEU A 64 -10.48 18.77 9.25
CA LEU A 64 -10.04 18.96 7.88
C LEU A 64 -10.69 17.88 7.02
N GLU A 65 -11.40 18.29 5.98
CA GLU A 65 -11.98 17.38 4.99
C GLU A 65 -11.57 17.83 3.60
N GLY A 66 -11.13 16.90 2.77
CA GLY A 66 -10.70 17.22 1.42
C GLY A 66 -10.72 16.05 0.47
N GLN A 67 -10.47 16.35 -0.81
CA GLN A 67 -10.35 15.36 -1.87
C GLN A 67 -8.92 15.40 -2.40
N LEU A 68 -8.24 14.28 -2.32
CA LEU A 68 -6.90 14.10 -2.86
C LEU A 68 -6.97 13.40 -4.20
N GLY A 69 -6.37 14.01 -5.21
CA GLY A 69 -6.23 13.40 -6.54
C GLY A 69 -4.75 13.37 -6.94
N ALA A 70 -4.26 12.20 -7.38
CA ALA A 70 -2.86 12.07 -7.80
C ALA A 70 -2.72 10.98 -8.87
N THR A 71 -1.74 11.14 -9.76
CA THR A 71 -1.32 10.07 -10.68
C THR A 71 0.10 9.70 -10.31
N VAL A 72 0.28 8.50 -9.77
CA VAL A 72 1.57 7.98 -9.31
C VAL A 72 2.15 6.99 -10.33
N VAL A 73 3.47 6.95 -10.43
CA VAL A 73 4.19 5.96 -11.23
C VAL A 73 5.15 5.22 -10.30
N GLN A 74 4.99 3.91 -10.20
CA GLN A 74 5.82 3.04 -9.35
C GLN A 74 6.40 1.92 -10.21
N ASP A 75 7.47 1.29 -9.73
CA ASP A 75 8.01 0.10 -10.40
C ASP A 75 7.18 -1.12 -10.06
N CYS A 76 6.86 -1.92 -11.07
CA CYS A 76 6.23 -3.22 -10.88
C CYS A 76 7.10 -4.09 -9.97
N VAL A 77 6.51 -4.68 -8.93
CA VAL A 77 7.27 -5.52 -7.97
C VAL A 77 7.85 -6.79 -8.61
N VAL A 78 7.39 -7.16 -9.81
CA VAL A 78 7.84 -8.38 -10.50
C VAL A 78 8.81 -8.05 -11.64
N THR A 79 8.45 -7.08 -12.49
CA THR A 79 9.15 -6.82 -13.76
C THR A 79 9.95 -5.53 -13.76
N LEU A 80 9.79 -4.68 -12.75
CA LEU A 80 10.37 -3.33 -12.66
C LEU A 80 9.87 -2.39 -13.77
N ALA A 81 8.86 -2.80 -14.53
CA ALA A 81 8.23 -1.94 -15.53
C ALA A 81 7.40 -0.84 -14.81
N PRO A 82 7.31 0.36 -15.40
CA PRO A 82 6.55 1.44 -14.76
C PRO A 82 5.04 1.14 -14.77
N VAL A 83 4.42 1.22 -13.60
CA VAL A 83 2.97 1.07 -13.39
C VAL A 83 2.41 2.42 -13.02
N THR A 84 1.41 2.88 -13.76
CA THR A 84 0.74 4.15 -13.50
C THR A 84 -0.59 3.90 -12.84
N THR A 85 -0.80 4.51 -11.67
CA THR A 85 -2.03 4.38 -10.89
C THR A 85 -2.64 5.77 -10.67
N ARG A 86 -3.95 5.89 -10.85
CA ARG A 86 -4.70 7.09 -10.48
C ARG A 86 -5.31 6.90 -9.10
N LEU A 87 -5.07 7.84 -8.21
CA LEU A 87 -5.66 7.89 -6.87
C LEU A 87 -6.62 9.07 -6.82
N ASP A 88 -7.84 8.83 -6.36
CA ASP A 88 -8.84 9.83 -6.06
C ASP A 88 -9.56 9.39 -4.80
N LEU A 89 -9.30 10.07 -3.68
CA LEU A 89 -9.77 9.61 -2.37
C LEU A 89 -10.15 10.77 -1.45
N PRO A 90 -11.15 10.55 -0.59
CA PRO A 90 -11.44 11.50 0.46
C PRO A 90 -10.38 11.40 1.55
N VAL A 91 -10.06 12.52 2.17
CA VAL A 91 -9.13 12.60 3.29
C VAL A 91 -9.81 13.36 4.42
N THR A 92 -9.79 12.79 5.60
CA THR A 92 -10.33 13.40 6.81
C THR A 92 -9.26 13.40 7.88
N ARG A 93 -9.12 14.50 8.61
CA ARG A 93 -8.19 14.59 9.74
C ARG A 93 -8.81 15.47 10.82
N ARG A 94 -8.85 14.97 12.05
CA ARG A 94 -9.41 15.69 13.20
C ARG A 94 -8.27 16.14 14.10
N PHE A 95 -8.15 17.45 14.32
CA PHE A 95 -7.14 18.05 15.18
C PHE A 95 -7.79 18.40 16.51
N MET A 96 -7.41 17.68 17.56
CA MET A 96 -8.01 17.83 18.89
C MET A 96 -7.07 18.49 19.88
N GLN A 97 -7.58 19.46 20.64
CA GLN A 97 -6.81 20.12 21.69
C GLN A 97 -6.45 19.11 22.81
N GLU A 98 -7.37 18.23 23.12
CA GLU A 98 -7.18 17.17 24.10
C GLU A 98 -7.54 15.82 23.46
N PRO A 99 -6.61 15.23 22.69
CA PRO A 99 -6.90 13.94 22.08
C PRO A 99 -7.09 12.86 23.16
N PRO A 100 -7.89 11.83 22.89
CA PRO A 100 -8.08 10.76 23.84
C PRO A 100 -6.73 10.06 24.12
N GLU A 101 -6.40 9.95 25.41
CA GLU A 101 -5.18 9.26 25.82
C GLU A 101 -5.44 7.75 25.86
N ALA A 102 -4.51 6.99 25.33
CA ALA A 102 -4.54 5.55 25.50
C ALA A 102 -4.29 5.22 26.98
N VAL A 103 -5.30 4.68 27.65
CA VAL A 103 -5.21 4.32 29.08
C VAL A 103 -4.67 2.89 29.16
N PRO A 104 -3.46 2.69 29.71
CA PRO A 104 -2.96 1.34 29.88
C PRO A 104 -3.83 0.54 30.85
N ASP A 105 -4.03 -0.74 30.56
CA ASP A 105 -4.70 -1.66 31.45
C ASP A 105 -3.79 -2.09 32.63
N GLU A 106 -4.26 -3.02 33.45
CA GLU A 106 -3.50 -3.52 34.61
C GLU A 106 -2.22 -4.26 34.22
N GLU A 107 -2.12 -4.71 32.97
CA GLU A 107 -0.95 -5.41 32.42
C GLU A 107 0.03 -4.47 31.75
N GLY A 108 -0.32 -3.17 31.64
CA GLY A 108 0.51 -2.14 31.01
C GLY A 108 0.33 -2.06 29.51
N GLU A 109 -0.65 -2.76 28.95
CA GLU A 109 -0.96 -2.69 27.53
C GLU A 109 -1.97 -1.58 27.28
N ALA A 110 -1.71 -0.74 26.29
CA ALA A 110 -2.62 0.33 25.90
C ALA A 110 -3.33 -0.06 24.61
N GLU A 111 -4.66 -0.06 24.65
CA GLU A 111 -5.46 -0.33 23.46
C GLU A 111 -5.27 0.83 22.47
N MET A 112 -4.93 0.48 21.23
CA MET A 112 -4.74 1.48 20.18
C MET A 112 -6.08 2.20 19.91
N PRO A 113 -6.08 3.54 19.79
CA PRO A 113 -7.33 4.25 19.49
C PRO A 113 -7.98 3.73 18.22
N GLU A 114 -9.29 3.57 18.23
CA GLU A 114 -10.06 3.09 17.07
C GLU A 114 -10.04 4.08 15.90
N ASP A 115 -9.86 5.37 16.20
CA ASP A 115 -9.87 6.44 15.20
C ASP A 115 -8.44 6.93 14.94
N ASP A 116 -7.88 6.53 13.80
CA ASP A 116 -6.54 6.90 13.35
C ASP A 116 -6.50 8.27 12.66
N THR A 117 -7.64 8.96 12.56
CA THR A 117 -7.70 10.30 11.95
C THR A 117 -7.41 11.41 12.95
N ILE A 118 -7.27 11.09 14.24
CA ILE A 118 -7.09 12.08 15.30
C ILE A 118 -5.61 12.47 15.45
N GLU A 119 -5.36 13.77 15.47
CA GLU A 119 -4.04 14.35 15.74
C GLU A 119 -4.13 15.40 16.85
N PRO A 120 -3.08 15.56 17.66
CA PRO A 120 -3.05 16.67 18.62
C PRO A 120 -2.99 18.03 17.90
N LEU A 121 -3.83 18.94 18.32
CA LEU A 121 -3.87 20.29 17.75
C LEU A 121 -2.65 21.09 18.19
N GLY A 122 -1.83 21.47 17.22
CA GLY A 122 -0.73 22.37 17.44
C GLY A 122 -1.11 23.85 17.21
N ASN A 123 -0.10 24.67 17.02
CA ASN A 123 -0.31 26.10 16.72
C ASN A 123 -0.68 26.34 15.25
N VAL A 124 -0.43 25.36 14.38
CA VAL A 124 -0.70 25.42 12.94
C VAL A 124 -1.34 24.11 12.49
N ILE A 125 -2.17 24.19 11.44
CA ILE A 125 -2.61 23.05 10.66
C ILE A 125 -1.97 23.22 9.29
N ASP A 126 -1.32 22.17 8.78
CA ASP A 126 -0.65 22.19 7.48
C ASP A 126 -1.30 21.21 6.51
N PRO A 127 -2.23 21.68 5.64
CA PRO A 127 -2.83 20.79 4.65
C PRO A 127 -1.83 20.16 3.68
N ALA A 128 -0.65 20.77 3.48
CA ALA A 128 0.37 20.14 2.62
C ALA A 128 0.99 18.92 3.28
N ALA A 129 1.19 18.95 4.59
CA ALA A 129 1.66 17.78 5.34
C ALA A 129 0.63 16.66 5.28
N VAL A 130 -0.65 16.97 5.51
CA VAL A 130 -1.77 16.01 5.42
C VAL A 130 -1.85 15.39 4.02
N MET A 131 -1.67 16.24 2.97
CA MET A 131 -1.66 15.76 1.57
C MET A 131 -0.58 14.72 1.32
N ILE A 132 0.65 15.00 1.78
CA ILE A 132 1.80 14.11 1.55
C ILE A 132 1.62 12.81 2.33
N GLU A 133 1.18 12.90 3.58
CA GLU A 133 0.89 11.73 4.42
C GLU A 133 -0.22 10.87 3.81
N ALA A 134 -1.34 11.48 3.43
CA ALA A 134 -2.45 10.76 2.82
C ALA A 134 -2.03 10.09 1.51
N LEU A 135 -1.20 10.76 0.71
CA LEU A 135 -0.64 10.15 -0.50
C LEU A 135 0.22 8.94 -0.15
N ALA A 136 1.13 9.07 0.82
CA ALA A 136 2.03 7.99 1.22
C ALA A 136 1.26 6.74 1.69
N LEU A 137 0.25 6.94 2.54
CA LEU A 137 -0.55 5.86 3.10
C LEU A 137 -1.41 5.14 2.05
N ASN A 138 -1.70 5.80 0.93
CA ASN A 138 -2.58 5.24 -0.10
C ASN A 138 -1.83 4.80 -1.37
N LEU A 139 -0.50 4.80 -1.34
CA LEU A 139 0.28 4.23 -2.44
C LEU A 139 0.02 2.72 -2.56
N PRO A 140 -0.17 2.19 -3.79
CA PRO A 140 -0.23 0.74 -3.95
C PRO A 140 1.01 0.05 -3.38
N LEU A 141 0.81 -0.86 -2.43
CA LEU A 141 1.91 -1.59 -1.78
C LEU A 141 2.60 -2.56 -2.74
N HIS A 142 1.85 -3.14 -3.68
CA HIS A 142 2.38 -4.12 -4.62
C HIS A 142 1.95 -3.78 -6.04
N PRO A 143 2.49 -2.71 -6.64
CA PRO A 143 2.11 -2.35 -8.00
C PRO A 143 2.55 -3.44 -8.98
N ARG A 144 1.63 -3.87 -9.87
CA ARG A 144 1.92 -4.91 -10.87
C ARG A 144 1.51 -4.43 -12.25
N SER A 145 2.41 -4.62 -13.21
CA SER A 145 2.09 -4.40 -14.61
C SER A 145 1.18 -5.52 -15.12
N GLU A 146 0.40 -5.21 -16.15
CA GLU A 146 -0.48 -6.19 -16.78
C GLU A 146 0.33 -7.41 -17.27
N GLY A 147 -0.12 -8.62 -16.93
CA GLY A 147 0.55 -9.86 -17.29
C GLY A 147 1.81 -10.17 -16.47
N ALA A 148 2.13 -9.41 -15.45
CA ALA A 148 3.32 -9.72 -14.62
C ALA A 148 3.12 -11.00 -13.78
N UNK A 149 3.60 -11.90 -14.09
CA UNK A 149 3.54 -13.04 -13.45
C UNK A 149 4.85 -13.34 -13.10
N LEU A 150 5.12 -13.96 -12.05
CA LEU A 150 6.43 -14.40 -11.61
C LEU A 150 6.92 -15.63 -12.38
N GLY A 151 6.00 -16.38 -12.92
CA GLY A 151 6.32 -17.64 -13.59
C GLY A 151 6.80 -18.70 -12.58
N ASP A 152 7.33 -19.81 -13.09
CA ASP A 152 7.92 -20.84 -12.26
C ASP A 152 9.35 -20.44 -11.88
N ALA A 153 9.52 -19.92 -10.66
CA ALA A 153 10.82 -19.53 -10.14
C ALA A 153 11.47 -20.73 -9.43
N VAL A 154 12.34 -21.44 -10.15
CA VAL A 154 12.98 -22.65 -9.65
C VAL A 154 14.45 -22.35 -9.33
N TYR A 155 14.87 -22.63 -8.11
CA TYR A 155 16.23 -22.34 -7.63
C TYR A 155 16.90 -23.61 -7.10
N ALA A 156 18.14 -23.83 -7.50
CA ALA A 156 18.96 -24.92 -6.97
C ALA A 156 20.44 -24.52 -6.97
N ALA A 157 21.23 -25.17 -6.14
CA ALA A 157 22.68 -25.04 -6.16
C ALA A 157 23.24 -25.63 -7.47
N PRO A 158 24.41 -25.14 -7.94
CA PRO A 158 25.01 -25.72 -9.13
C PRO A 158 25.18 -27.25 -9.01
N GLY A 159 24.69 -27.99 -10.01
CA GLY A 159 24.76 -29.46 -10.03
C GLY A 159 23.63 -30.19 -9.30
N VAL A 160 22.68 -29.46 -8.71
CA VAL A 160 21.52 -30.04 -8.05
C VAL A 160 20.28 -29.84 -8.92
N THR A 161 19.50 -30.89 -9.12
CA THR A 161 18.22 -30.78 -9.84
C THR A 161 17.25 -29.96 -8.98
N PRO A 162 16.67 -28.87 -9.52
CA PRO A 162 15.72 -28.05 -8.75
C PRO A 162 14.48 -28.86 -8.39
N MET A 163 14.01 -28.72 -7.16
CA MET A 163 12.76 -29.31 -6.70
C MET A 163 11.58 -28.54 -7.30
N GLN A 164 10.63 -29.26 -7.85
CA GLN A 164 9.40 -28.69 -8.41
C GLN A 164 8.24 -28.82 -7.41
N ASP A 165 7.17 -28.05 -7.64
CA ASP A 165 6.00 -28.06 -6.76
C ASP A 165 5.39 -29.46 -6.62
N GLU A 166 5.50 -30.29 -7.67
CA GLU A 166 5.04 -31.67 -7.63
C GLU A 166 5.85 -32.49 -6.64
N ASP A 167 7.18 -32.29 -6.60
CA ASP A 167 8.07 -32.99 -5.69
C ASP A 167 7.85 -32.59 -4.23
N ALA A 168 7.40 -31.36 -4.01
CA ALA A 168 7.16 -30.81 -2.68
C ALA A 168 5.86 -31.29 -2.04
N ARG A 169 4.97 -31.95 -2.81
CA ARG A 169 3.71 -32.46 -2.27
C ARG A 169 3.97 -33.66 -1.36
N PRO A 170 3.51 -33.64 -0.09
CA PRO A 170 3.83 -34.72 0.87
C PRO A 170 3.39 -36.13 0.43
N PHE A 171 2.41 -36.21 -0.45
CA PHE A 171 1.81 -37.45 -0.88
C PHE A 171 1.98 -37.75 -2.37
N ALA A 172 2.92 -37.06 -3.06
CA ALA A 172 3.16 -37.28 -4.50
C ALA A 172 3.51 -38.75 -4.80
N GLY A 173 4.28 -39.40 -3.91
CA GLY A 173 4.66 -40.82 -4.07
C GLY A 173 3.51 -41.81 -3.95
N LEU A 174 2.37 -41.39 -3.41
CA LEU A 174 1.21 -42.28 -3.27
C LEU A 174 0.37 -42.41 -4.56
N ALA A 175 0.64 -41.58 -5.57
CA ALA A 175 -0.09 -41.64 -6.83
C ALA A 175 0.13 -43.02 -7.53
N GLY A 176 1.38 -43.49 -7.57
CA GLY A 176 1.72 -44.80 -8.12
C GLY A 176 1.06 -45.96 -7.36
N LEU A 177 1.02 -45.85 -6.03
CA LEU A 177 0.37 -46.85 -5.20
C LEU A 177 -1.16 -46.90 -5.45
N ARG A 178 -1.77 -45.73 -5.59
CA ARG A 178 -3.19 -45.63 -5.93
C ARG A 178 -3.50 -46.29 -7.28
N ASP A 179 -2.68 -46.05 -8.29
CA ASP A 179 -2.89 -46.59 -9.63
C ASP A 179 -2.67 -48.10 -9.66
N HIS A 180 -1.69 -48.62 -8.89
CA HIS A 180 -1.47 -50.06 -8.71
C HIS A 180 -2.68 -50.71 -8.01
N LEU A 181 -3.20 -50.14 -6.94
CA LEU A 181 -4.37 -50.65 -6.24
C LEU A 181 -5.67 -50.54 -7.08
N ALA A 182 -5.74 -49.61 -7.99
CA ALA A 182 -6.87 -49.45 -8.91
C ALA A 182 -6.86 -50.46 -10.08
N GLY A 183 -5.86 -51.33 -10.16
CA GLY A 183 -5.78 -52.39 -11.16
C GLY A 183 -5.52 -51.85 -12.58
N LYS A 184 -4.85 -50.75 -12.71
CA LYS A 184 -4.52 -50.14 -14.01
C LYS A 184 -3.18 -50.62 -14.59
N ASP A 185 -2.62 -51.71 -14.04
CA ASP A 185 -1.45 -52.31 -14.67
C ASP A 185 -1.89 -53.01 -15.97
N LYS A 186 -1.34 -52.54 -17.08
CA LYS A 186 -1.52 -53.18 -18.39
C LYS A 186 -1.03 -54.63 -18.29
N PRO A 187 -1.78 -55.62 -18.80
CA PRO A 187 -1.23 -56.97 -18.94
C PRO A 187 -0.06 -56.92 -19.93
N GLU A 188 1.06 -57.50 -19.55
CA GLU A 188 2.18 -57.73 -20.44
C GLU A 188 1.68 -58.63 -21.58
N GLU A 189 1.78 -58.16 -22.81
CA GLU A 189 1.52 -58.95 -23.99
C GLU A 189 2.62 -60.01 -24.06
N ASP A 190 2.25 -61.24 -23.78
CA ASP A 190 3.10 -62.42 -23.95
C ASP A 190 3.32 -62.63 -25.47
N GLU A 191 4.48 -62.17 -25.97
CA GLU A 191 4.91 -62.53 -27.33
C GLU A 191 5.30 -64.02 -27.34
N GLY A 192 4.31 -64.85 -27.61
CA GLY A 192 4.53 -66.25 -27.86
C GLY A 192 5.38 -66.47 -29.10
N GLU A 193 6.57 -66.99 -28.88
CA GLU A 193 7.51 -67.48 -29.88
C GLU A 193 6.93 -68.72 -30.47
N ASP A 194 6.43 -68.67 -31.74
CA ASP A 194 6.08 -69.86 -32.46
C ASP A 194 7.13 -70.11 -33.55
N GLY A 195 8.01 -71.09 -33.28
CA GLY A 195 8.93 -71.59 -34.23
C GLY A 195 8.35 -72.75 -35.03
N ALA A 196 8.57 -72.72 -36.36
CA ALA A 196 8.79 -73.84 -37.24
C ALA A 196 9.15 -73.37 -38.62
#